data_04f6a809e5857027ba7af13613815d2a
#
_entry.id   04f6a809e5857027ba7af13613815d2a
#
_cell.length_a   1.000
_cell.length_b   1.000
_cell.length_c   1.000
_cell.angle_alpha   90.00
_cell.angle_beta   90.00
_cell.angle_gamma   90.00
#
_symmetry.space_group_name_H-M   'P 1'
#
loop_
_entity.id
_entity.type
_entity.pdbx_description
1 polymer ?
#
loop_
_entity_poly.entity_id
_entity_poly.type
_entity_poly.pdbx_seq_one_letter_code
_entity_poly.pdbx_strand_id
1 'polypeptide(L)'
;ERDPEVVAWESDEITSIEVKTVEVNSPIAPMPEEAPKAHRLTAEEKEIKAAVMDTLKGQIAYNNDGMRASYRVSNHSFNLLARNGVRIEGNTVTQNGEPLFKIHRRHAARKTQGCYRELMPTLEYVKQEQKQEKPSIRDQLRTAAKQQPEKKSPVKSKTHDMEL
;
A
#
# COMPACT_ATOMS: atom_id res chain seq x y z
N GLU A 1 -22.81 -27.40 59.79
CA GLU A 1 -21.88 -28.09 58.88
C GLU A 1 -22.71 -28.58 57.73
N ARG A 2 -22.54 -27.92 56.58
CA ARG A 2 -23.10 -28.34 55.27
C ARG A 2 -21.96 -28.58 54.31
N ASP A 3 -21.84 -29.85 53.91
CA ASP A 3 -20.89 -30.24 52.87
C ASP A 3 -21.28 -29.61 51.50
N PRO A 4 -20.33 -29.09 50.71
CA PRO A 4 -20.60 -28.66 49.34
C PRO A 4 -20.69 -29.90 48.44
N GLU A 5 -21.85 -30.08 47.81
CA GLU A 5 -22.05 -31.06 46.74
C GLU A 5 -21.08 -30.78 45.58
N VAL A 6 -20.22 -31.75 45.33
CA VAL A 6 -19.38 -31.79 44.14
C VAL A 6 -20.24 -32.22 42.97
N VAL A 7 -20.59 -31.28 42.09
CA VAL A 7 -21.24 -31.60 40.83
C VAL A 7 -20.21 -32.18 39.88
N ALA A 8 -20.26 -33.49 39.66
CA ALA A 8 -19.49 -34.17 38.67
C ALA A 8 -20.04 -33.82 37.27
N TRP A 9 -19.20 -33.24 36.44
CA TRP A 9 -19.51 -33.04 35.01
C TRP A 9 -19.32 -34.38 34.28
N GLU A 10 -20.41 -34.97 33.86
CA GLU A 10 -20.38 -36.11 32.95
C GLU A 10 -19.88 -35.63 31.57
N SER A 11 -18.81 -36.25 31.12
CA SER A 11 -18.28 -36.04 29.76
C SER A 11 -19.20 -36.76 28.78
N ASP A 12 -19.99 -35.99 28.05
CA ASP A 12 -20.73 -36.51 26.90
C ASP A 12 -19.77 -37.00 25.82
N GLU A 13 -19.93 -38.24 25.48
CA GLU A 13 -19.23 -38.95 24.41
C GLU A 13 -19.41 -38.22 23.09
N ILE A 14 -18.30 -37.75 22.53
CA ILE A 14 -18.25 -37.24 21.17
C ILE A 14 -18.38 -38.42 20.21
N THR A 15 -19.58 -38.65 19.72
CA THR A 15 -19.85 -39.61 18.64
C THR A 15 -19.08 -39.23 17.42
N SER A 16 -18.30 -40.18 16.92
CA SER A 16 -17.52 -40.14 15.71
C SER A 16 -18.37 -39.71 14.50
N ILE A 17 -18.10 -38.53 13.96
CA ILE A 17 -18.65 -38.12 12.67
C ILE A 17 -17.81 -38.80 11.59
N GLU A 18 -18.39 -39.75 10.88
CA GLU A 18 -17.83 -40.32 9.66
C GLU A 18 -17.72 -39.22 8.60
N VAL A 19 -16.50 -38.80 8.33
CA VAL A 19 -16.20 -37.92 7.20
C VAL A 19 -16.24 -38.76 5.92
N LYS A 20 -17.39 -38.69 5.22
CA LYS A 20 -17.45 -39.14 3.83
C LYS A 20 -16.52 -38.26 3.00
N THR A 21 -15.44 -38.83 2.53
CA THR A 21 -14.58 -38.25 1.50
C THR A 21 -15.41 -38.11 0.21
N VAL A 22 -15.87 -36.88 -0.05
CA VAL A 22 -16.39 -36.51 -1.36
C VAL A 22 -15.17 -36.11 -2.19
N GLU A 23 -14.82 -36.95 -3.17
CA GLU A 23 -13.88 -36.54 -4.22
C GLU A 23 -14.53 -35.40 -5.03
N VAL A 24 -14.21 -34.19 -4.65
CA VAL A 24 -14.54 -33.01 -5.46
C VAL A 24 -13.42 -32.85 -6.46
N ASN A 25 -13.71 -33.22 -7.70
CA ASN A 25 -12.93 -32.84 -8.86
C ASN A 25 -12.99 -31.31 -9.00
N SER A 26 -12.16 -30.60 -8.24
CA SER A 26 -12.07 -29.14 -8.27
C SER A 26 -11.31 -28.74 -9.51
N PRO A 27 -11.85 -27.88 -10.37
CA PRO A 27 -11.08 -27.21 -11.40
C PRO A 27 -9.98 -26.42 -10.74
N ILE A 28 -8.79 -26.47 -11.33
CA ILE A 28 -7.57 -25.78 -10.93
C ILE A 28 -7.91 -24.36 -10.47
N ALA A 29 -7.79 -24.11 -9.17
CA ALA A 29 -7.93 -22.77 -8.62
C ALA A 29 -6.88 -21.88 -9.29
N PRO A 30 -7.23 -20.65 -9.71
CA PRO A 30 -6.26 -19.71 -10.21
C PRO A 30 -5.20 -19.51 -9.12
N MET A 31 -3.92 -19.59 -9.52
CA MET A 31 -2.79 -19.33 -8.62
C MET A 31 -3.08 -18.05 -7.82
N PRO A 32 -2.83 -18.04 -6.52
CA PRO A 32 -3.01 -16.82 -5.74
C PRO A 32 -2.14 -15.74 -6.36
N GLU A 33 -2.79 -14.67 -6.81
CA GLU A 33 -2.17 -13.45 -7.28
C GLU A 33 -1.17 -13.03 -6.20
N GLU A 34 0.13 -13.02 -6.53
CA GLU A 34 1.18 -12.69 -5.58
C GLU A 34 0.81 -11.38 -4.90
N ALA A 35 0.57 -11.43 -3.60
CA ALA A 35 0.33 -10.24 -2.80
C ALA A 35 1.43 -9.21 -3.10
N PRO A 36 1.09 -7.93 -3.34
CA PRO A 36 2.05 -6.93 -3.73
C PRO A 36 3.17 -6.92 -2.70
N LYS A 37 4.41 -7.19 -3.15
CA LYS A 37 5.59 -7.21 -2.29
C LYS A 37 5.64 -5.88 -1.56
N ALA A 38 5.54 -5.91 -0.22
CA ALA A 38 5.55 -4.72 0.60
C ALA A 38 6.78 -3.88 0.25
N HIS A 39 6.56 -2.63 -0.14
CA HIS A 39 7.63 -1.71 -0.50
C HIS A 39 8.61 -1.55 0.67
N ARG A 40 9.90 -1.80 0.42
CA ARG A 40 10.94 -1.65 1.41
C ARG A 40 11.38 -0.19 1.46
N LEU A 41 10.94 0.54 2.48
CA LEU A 41 11.29 1.95 2.68
C LEU A 41 12.80 2.16 2.64
N THR A 42 13.23 3.21 1.95
CA THR A 42 14.62 3.68 1.95
C THR A 42 15.01 4.23 3.33
N ALA A 43 16.30 4.48 3.55
CA ALA A 43 16.78 5.06 4.81
C ALA A 43 16.15 6.45 5.04
N GLU A 44 16.11 7.28 4.02
CA GLU A 44 15.50 8.62 4.07
C GLU A 44 13.99 8.56 4.37
N GLU A 45 13.24 7.69 3.71
CA GLU A 45 11.81 7.50 3.96
C GLU A 45 11.52 7.01 5.37
N LYS A 46 12.42 6.22 5.97
CA LYS A 46 12.30 5.80 7.37
C LYS A 46 12.51 6.96 8.33
N GLU A 47 13.49 7.83 8.07
CA GLU A 47 13.72 9.03 8.87
C GLU A 47 12.55 10.01 8.76
N ILE A 48 12.03 10.23 7.55
CA ILE A 48 10.83 11.04 7.32
C ILE A 48 9.65 10.45 8.08
N LYS A 49 9.43 9.14 8.00
CA LYS A 49 8.37 8.45 8.74
C LYS A 49 8.49 8.65 10.24
N ALA A 50 9.69 8.55 10.80
CA ALA A 50 9.94 8.78 12.22
C ALA A 50 9.63 10.23 12.62
N ALA A 51 10.05 11.22 11.83
CA ALA A 51 9.80 12.63 12.08
C ALA A 51 8.31 12.99 11.96
N VAL A 52 7.60 12.40 10.99
CA VAL A 52 6.14 12.54 10.86
C VAL A 52 5.45 11.96 12.09
N MET A 53 5.85 10.76 12.54
CA MET A 53 5.26 10.14 13.73
C MET A 53 5.51 10.95 14.99
N ASP A 54 6.67 11.58 15.12
CA ASP A 54 6.99 12.49 16.22
C ASP A 54 6.05 13.72 16.23
N THR A 55 5.84 14.32 15.05
CA THR A 55 4.92 15.45 14.88
C THR A 55 3.47 15.06 15.20
N LEU A 56 3.02 13.89 14.74
CA LEU A 56 1.67 13.38 15.02
C LEU A 56 1.47 13.08 16.51
N LYS A 57 2.50 12.59 17.22
CA LYS A 57 2.46 12.42 18.68
C LYS A 57 2.18 13.74 19.38
N GLY A 58 2.86 14.81 18.98
CA GLY A 58 2.63 16.15 19.52
C GLY A 58 1.21 16.64 19.28
N GLN A 59 0.68 16.47 18.06
CA GLN A 59 -0.69 16.83 17.73
C GLN A 59 -1.71 16.05 18.57
N ILE A 60 -1.53 14.74 18.68
CA ILE A 60 -2.43 13.87 19.44
C ILE A 60 -2.41 14.22 20.92
N ALA A 61 -1.23 14.47 21.49
CA ALA A 61 -1.12 14.92 22.87
C ALA A 61 -1.90 16.23 23.09
N TYR A 62 -1.74 17.19 22.18
CA TYR A 62 -2.47 18.45 22.24
C TYR A 62 -3.98 18.26 22.07
N ASN A 63 -4.43 17.44 21.13
CA ASN A 63 -5.85 17.15 20.89
C ASN A 63 -6.50 16.45 22.09
N ASN A 64 -5.76 15.60 22.81
CA ASN A 64 -6.27 14.86 23.95
C ASN A 64 -6.24 15.64 25.26
N ASP A 65 -5.20 16.43 25.48
CA ASP A 65 -4.90 17.07 26.77
C ASP A 65 -4.78 18.60 26.68
N GLY A 66 -4.88 19.16 25.47
CA GLY A 66 -4.79 20.58 25.21
C GLY A 66 -3.46 21.18 25.68
N MET A 67 -3.51 22.33 26.34
CA MET A 67 -2.30 22.99 26.88
C MET A 67 -1.60 22.22 28.00
N ARG A 68 -2.23 21.16 28.54
CA ARG A 68 -1.64 20.29 29.58
C ARG A 68 -0.77 19.20 28.98
N ALA A 69 -0.72 19.08 27.65
CA ALA A 69 0.10 18.09 26.98
C ALA A 69 1.58 18.29 27.31
N SER A 70 2.22 17.22 27.81
CA SER A 70 3.65 17.22 28.16
C SER A 70 4.55 16.88 26.96
N TYR A 71 4.00 16.29 25.92
CA TYR A 71 4.77 15.88 24.74
C TYR A 71 5.13 17.08 23.88
N ARG A 72 6.41 17.18 23.53
CA ARG A 72 6.94 18.21 22.62
C ARG A 72 7.62 17.53 21.45
N VAL A 73 7.32 18.01 20.24
CA VAL A 73 8.00 17.56 19.02
C VAL A 73 9.44 18.05 19.04
N SER A 74 10.37 17.20 18.61
CA SER A 74 11.78 17.57 18.57
C SER A 74 12.08 18.57 17.44
N ASN A 75 12.98 19.52 17.69
CA ASN A 75 13.45 20.45 16.65
C ASN A 75 14.10 19.69 15.47
N HIS A 76 14.71 18.54 15.74
CA HIS A 76 15.29 17.68 14.70
C HIS A 76 14.20 17.21 13.73
N SER A 77 13.06 16.73 14.23
CA SER A 77 11.94 16.31 13.40
C SER A 77 11.41 17.44 12.53
N PHE A 78 11.19 18.63 13.09
CA PHE A 78 10.76 19.80 12.31
C PHE A 78 11.75 20.17 11.21
N ASN A 79 13.03 20.24 11.53
CA ASN A 79 14.08 20.59 10.57
C ASN A 79 14.18 19.55 9.45
N LEU A 80 14.07 18.26 9.80
CA LEU A 80 14.13 17.17 8.82
C LEU A 80 12.95 17.23 7.85
N LEU A 81 11.74 17.44 8.34
CA LEU A 81 10.55 17.59 7.49
C LEU A 81 10.67 18.82 6.58
N ALA A 82 11.10 19.96 7.12
CA ALA A 82 11.28 21.19 6.35
C ALA A 82 12.32 21.04 5.24
N ARG A 83 13.47 20.43 5.55
CA ARG A 83 14.56 20.20 4.57
C ARG A 83 14.14 19.28 3.42
N ASN A 84 13.32 18.28 3.70
CA ASN A 84 12.86 17.31 2.72
C ASN A 84 11.56 17.74 2.02
N GLY A 85 11.09 18.97 2.23
CA GLY A 85 9.86 19.46 1.63
C GLY A 85 8.61 18.64 2.01
N VAL A 86 8.63 18.05 3.21
CA VAL A 86 7.54 17.20 3.71
C VAL A 86 6.47 18.06 4.39
N ARG A 87 5.22 17.83 4.02
CA ARG A 87 4.03 18.48 4.61
C ARG A 87 3.02 17.44 5.05
N ILE A 88 2.31 17.74 6.12
CA ILE A 88 1.21 16.94 6.63
C ILE A 88 -0.09 17.68 6.32
N GLU A 89 -0.87 17.15 5.39
CA GLU A 89 -2.13 17.74 4.92
C GLU A 89 -3.28 16.77 5.23
N GLY A 90 -4.03 17.10 6.29
CA GLY A 90 -5.13 16.23 6.74
C GLY A 90 -4.68 14.81 7.09
N ASN A 91 -5.02 13.86 6.23
CA ASN A 91 -4.66 12.44 6.38
C ASN A 91 -3.59 11.99 5.39
N THR A 92 -2.89 12.91 4.74
CA THR A 92 -1.84 12.60 3.77
C THR A 92 -0.55 13.31 4.15
N VAL A 93 0.56 12.63 3.99
CA VAL A 93 1.90 13.19 4.08
C VAL A 93 2.43 13.32 2.67
N THR A 94 2.78 14.52 2.27
CA THR A 94 3.35 14.81 0.94
C THR A 94 4.82 15.15 1.05
N GLN A 95 5.62 14.75 0.08
CA GLN A 95 7.01 15.16 -0.10
C GLN A 95 7.13 15.87 -1.44
N ASN A 96 7.52 17.15 -1.43
CA ASN A 96 7.61 17.99 -2.63
C ASN A 96 6.31 18.03 -3.46
N GLY A 97 5.14 17.91 -2.79
CA GLY A 97 3.83 17.90 -3.43
C GLY A 97 3.32 16.51 -3.86
N GLU A 98 4.16 15.47 -3.80
CA GLU A 98 3.75 14.10 -4.09
C GLU A 98 3.33 13.35 -2.83
N PRO A 99 2.27 12.53 -2.86
CA PRO A 99 1.84 11.76 -1.70
C PRO A 99 2.86 10.66 -1.37
N LEU A 100 3.35 10.66 -0.13
CA LEU A 100 4.34 9.70 0.38
C LEU A 100 3.71 8.69 1.33
N PHE A 101 2.94 9.17 2.32
CA PHE A 101 2.25 8.31 3.28
C PHE A 101 0.80 8.75 3.45
N LYS A 102 -0.07 7.78 3.73
CA LYS A 102 -1.45 8.00 4.19
C LYS A 102 -1.53 7.75 5.69
N ILE A 103 -2.21 8.65 6.39
CA ILE A 103 -2.38 8.61 7.85
C ILE A 103 -3.73 7.94 8.15
N HIS A 104 -3.70 6.81 8.83
CA HIS A 104 -4.90 6.16 9.33
C HIS A 104 -5.08 6.49 10.80
N ARG A 105 -6.00 7.42 11.08
CA ARG A 105 -6.31 7.85 12.45
C ARG A 105 -7.22 6.84 13.13
N ARG A 106 -6.99 6.65 14.42
CA ARG A 106 -7.78 5.76 15.27
C ARG A 106 -8.22 6.49 16.53
N HIS A 107 -9.39 6.15 17.01
CA HIS A 107 -9.97 6.70 18.22
C HIS A 107 -10.44 5.59 19.14
N ALA A 108 -10.29 5.78 20.45
CA ALA A 108 -10.87 4.91 21.46
C ALA A 108 -11.90 5.69 22.27
N ALA A 109 -13.03 5.06 22.58
CA ALA A 109 -14.04 5.63 23.45
C ALA A 109 -13.46 5.89 24.86
N ARG A 110 -13.70 7.09 25.40
CA ARG A 110 -13.41 7.38 26.80
C ARG A 110 -14.59 6.89 27.66
N LYS A 111 -14.35 6.76 28.98
CA LYS A 111 -15.39 6.43 29.94
C LYS A 111 -16.53 7.46 29.98
N THR A 112 -16.25 8.71 29.60
CA THR A 112 -17.23 9.77 29.51
C THR A 112 -17.97 9.69 28.17
N GLN A 113 -19.30 9.64 28.23
CA GLN A 113 -20.15 9.48 27.05
C GLN A 113 -19.90 10.57 26.00
N GLY A 114 -19.68 10.16 24.76
CA GLY A 114 -19.45 11.07 23.64
C GLY A 114 -18.01 11.60 23.47
N CYS A 115 -17.10 11.26 24.39
CA CYS A 115 -15.71 11.66 24.29
C CYS A 115 -14.85 10.55 23.71
N TYR A 116 -14.00 10.89 22.74
CA TYR A 116 -13.06 9.97 22.13
C TYR A 116 -11.64 10.47 22.36
N ARG A 117 -10.74 9.52 22.63
CA ARG A 117 -9.30 9.77 22.70
C ARG A 117 -8.68 9.38 21.40
N GLU A 118 -7.94 10.28 20.76
CA GLU A 118 -7.15 9.97 19.58
C GLU A 118 -5.98 9.06 19.97
N LEU A 119 -5.84 7.95 19.25
CA LEU A 119 -4.77 6.98 19.42
C LEU A 119 -3.66 7.26 18.40
N MET A 120 -2.48 6.66 18.62
CA MET A 120 -1.42 6.72 17.65
C MET A 120 -1.88 6.20 16.28
N PRO A 121 -1.73 7.01 15.22
CA PRO A 121 -2.10 6.61 13.87
C PRO A 121 -1.10 5.62 13.30
N THR A 122 -1.50 4.98 12.21
CA THR A 122 -0.60 4.18 11.38
C THR A 122 -0.33 4.91 10.08
N LEU A 123 0.90 4.79 9.57
CA LEU A 123 1.30 5.36 8.29
C LEU A 123 1.42 4.23 7.27
N GLU A 124 0.67 4.37 6.17
CA GLU A 124 0.72 3.50 5.01
C GLU A 124 1.51 4.19 3.89
N TYR A 125 2.44 3.48 3.27
CA TYR A 125 3.22 4.01 2.15
C TYR A 125 2.36 4.04 0.88
N VAL A 126 2.28 5.20 0.23
CA VAL A 126 1.38 5.43 -0.91
C VAL A 126 2.14 5.78 -2.18
N LYS A 127 3.41 6.24 -2.06
CA LYS A 127 4.20 6.59 -3.23
C LYS A 127 4.24 5.38 -4.16
N GLN A 128 3.45 5.45 -5.20
CA GLN A 128 3.50 4.45 -6.25
C GLN A 128 4.88 4.61 -6.91
N GLU A 129 5.68 3.55 -6.92
CA GLU A 129 6.68 3.43 -7.96
C GLU A 129 5.92 3.70 -9.25
N GLN A 130 6.28 4.79 -9.95
CA GLN A 130 5.87 4.92 -11.35
C GLN A 130 6.37 3.63 -11.99
N LYS A 131 5.47 2.65 -12.11
CA LYS A 131 5.66 1.57 -13.04
C LYS A 131 5.91 2.30 -14.34
N GLN A 132 7.17 2.37 -14.76
CA GLN A 132 7.48 2.62 -16.15
C GLN A 132 6.67 1.54 -16.86
N GLU A 133 5.53 1.95 -17.40
CA GLU A 133 4.77 1.09 -18.29
C GLU A 133 5.73 0.80 -19.42
N LYS A 134 6.36 -0.38 -19.33
CA LYS A 134 7.17 -0.89 -20.42
C LYS A 134 6.20 -0.89 -21.59
N PRO A 135 6.48 -0.10 -22.66
CA PRO A 135 5.55 0.03 -23.76
C PRO A 135 5.18 -1.39 -24.21
N SER A 136 3.89 -1.64 -24.30
CA SER A 136 3.38 -2.96 -24.65
C SER A 136 4.11 -3.45 -25.90
N ILE A 137 4.46 -4.74 -25.96
CA ILE A 137 5.09 -5.35 -27.13
C ILE A 137 4.29 -5.01 -28.41
N ARG A 138 2.97 -4.85 -28.29
CA ARG A 138 2.09 -4.37 -29.35
C ARG A 138 2.41 -2.95 -29.84
N ASP A 139 2.76 -2.04 -28.91
CA ASP A 139 3.08 -0.66 -29.26
C ASP A 139 4.49 -0.57 -29.86
N GLN A 140 5.42 -1.41 -29.41
CA GLN A 140 6.74 -1.56 -30.00
C GLN A 140 6.66 -2.11 -31.43
N LEU A 141 5.80 -3.10 -31.69
CA LEU A 141 5.57 -3.64 -33.02
C LEU A 141 4.88 -2.64 -33.97
N ARG A 142 3.96 -1.82 -33.45
CA ARG A 142 3.32 -0.75 -34.21
C ARG A 142 4.29 0.35 -34.62
N THR A 143 5.21 0.72 -33.75
CA THR A 143 6.25 1.72 -34.06
C THR A 143 7.27 1.15 -35.01
N ALA A 144 7.67 -0.11 -34.89
CA ALA A 144 8.56 -0.77 -35.82
C ALA A 144 7.94 -0.93 -37.22
N ALA A 145 6.65 -1.24 -37.30
CA ALA A 145 5.94 -1.35 -38.59
C ALA A 145 5.79 -0.01 -39.32
N LYS A 146 5.76 1.12 -38.59
CA LYS A 146 5.74 2.47 -39.20
C LYS A 146 7.11 2.97 -39.66
N GLN A 147 8.19 2.33 -39.25
CA GLN A 147 9.57 2.71 -39.61
C GLN A 147 10.18 1.87 -40.75
N GLN A 148 9.42 0.95 -41.36
CA GLN A 148 9.90 0.32 -42.60
C GLN A 148 9.83 1.34 -43.72
N PRO A 149 10.99 1.73 -44.30
CA PRO A 149 10.98 2.57 -45.48
C PRO A 149 10.34 1.78 -46.64
N GLU A 150 9.41 2.44 -47.35
CA GLU A 150 8.83 1.92 -48.57
C GLU A 150 9.95 1.44 -49.48
N LYS A 151 10.05 0.15 -49.72
CA LYS A 151 10.88 -0.41 -50.77
C LYS A 151 10.32 0.08 -52.09
N LYS A 152 10.96 1.10 -52.62
CA LYS A 152 10.75 1.51 -54.04
C LYS A 152 10.92 0.28 -54.91
N SER A 153 9.85 -0.15 -55.53
CA SER A 153 9.88 -1.16 -56.60
C SER A 153 10.78 -0.68 -57.73
N PRO A 154 11.63 -1.55 -58.32
CA PRO A 154 12.48 -1.17 -59.43
C PRO A 154 11.61 -0.94 -60.67
N VAL A 155 11.67 0.26 -61.17
CA VAL A 155 11.10 0.62 -62.50
C VAL A 155 11.86 -0.17 -63.55
N LYS A 156 11.18 -1.11 -64.22
CA LYS A 156 11.70 -1.75 -65.44
C LYS A 156 11.73 -0.71 -66.56
N SER A 157 12.91 -0.19 -66.88
CA SER A 157 13.17 0.54 -68.11
C SER A 157 13.11 -0.44 -69.27
N LYS A 158 12.09 -0.32 -70.11
CA LYS A 158 12.06 -0.93 -71.43
C LYS A 158 13.02 -0.12 -72.33
N THR A 159 14.15 -0.71 -72.66
CA THR A 159 14.97 -0.29 -73.77
C THR A 159 14.25 -0.66 -75.05
N HIS A 160 13.85 0.32 -75.79
CA HIS A 160 13.37 0.18 -77.16
C HIS A 160 14.57 0.29 -78.07
N ASP A 161 15.05 -0.87 -78.57
CA ASP A 161 15.96 -0.90 -79.73
C ASP A 161 15.18 -0.45 -80.97
N MET A 162 15.63 0.59 -81.60
CA MET A 162 15.32 0.88 -82.98
C MET A 162 16.62 0.89 -83.75
N GLU A 163 16.83 -0.19 -84.53
CA GLU A 163 17.76 -0.19 -85.67
C GLU A 163 17.29 0.74 -86.76
N LEU A 164 18.27 1.50 -87.27
CA LEU A 164 18.49 1.74 -88.69
C LEU A 164 19.94 2.04 -88.88
#